data_0b0fbfc367c3bf015dc9bbe3871452fc
#
_entry.id   0b0fbfc367c3bf015dc9bbe3871452fc
#
_cell.length_a   1.000
_cell.length_b   1.000
_cell.length_c   1.000
_cell.angle_alpha   90.00
_cell.angle_beta   90.00
_cell.angle_gamma   90.00
#
_symmetry.space_group_name_H-M   'P 1'
#
loop_
_entity.id
_entity.type
_entity.pdbx_description
1 polymer ?
#
loop_
_entity_poly.entity_id
_entity_poly.type
_entity_poly.pdbx_seq_one_letter_code
_entity_poly.pdbx_strand_id
1 'polypeptide(L)'
;LDHDRALSSLIIQEGSGQLLPVIADEATARAPFAVPKADRVNHYWTFKADAGDMPTVPVLALQFFSLPVYEDLIRLLRSVDPMVAEQLPSPEHKIDVEDVVLKLRHILWGHPQLVQHIYVQLNRDSAISTAKKKMLAALINLYASHEKHYLNFYGPPRSITTVPYYQVLNPGGYSVERSVSHRVDFKDKVVFVGFSGATQPEQDIVRDDYHTVFSNPDGL
;
A
#
# COMPACT_ATOMS: atom_id res chain seq x y z
N LEU A 1 0.82 -27.88 9.19
CA LEU A 1 1.60 -26.67 8.93
C LEU A 1 0.84 -25.88 7.90
N ASP A 2 0.45 -24.70 8.28
CA ASP A 2 -0.28 -23.79 7.40
C ASP A 2 0.66 -23.40 6.26
N HIS A 3 0.28 -23.73 5.03
CA HIS A 3 1.10 -23.52 3.85
C HIS A 3 1.40 -22.02 3.64
N ASP A 4 0.44 -21.17 3.97
CA ASP A 4 0.58 -19.71 3.94
C ASP A 4 1.63 -19.20 4.95
N ARG A 5 1.77 -19.89 6.10
CA ARG A 5 2.75 -19.52 7.13
C ARG A 5 4.18 -19.88 6.72
N ALA A 6 4.35 -21.03 6.09
CA ALA A 6 5.64 -21.42 5.54
C ALA A 6 6.09 -20.51 4.39
N LEU A 7 5.17 -20.09 3.52
CA LEU A 7 5.45 -19.15 2.45
C LEU A 7 5.75 -17.74 2.97
N SER A 8 5.07 -17.29 4.02
CA SER A 8 5.36 -16.00 4.67
C SER A 8 6.77 -15.94 5.24
N SER A 9 7.19 -17.00 5.96
CA SER A 9 8.56 -17.07 6.50
C SER A 9 9.62 -17.14 5.39
N LEU A 10 9.32 -17.78 4.28
CA LEU A 10 10.19 -17.81 3.11
C LEU A 10 10.34 -16.44 2.45
N ILE A 11 9.24 -15.71 2.30
CA ILE A 11 9.22 -14.33 1.76
C ILE A 11 10.04 -13.39 2.65
N ILE A 12 10.00 -13.56 3.98
CA ILE A 12 10.80 -12.75 4.90
C ILE A 12 12.28 -13.11 4.77
N GLN A 13 12.62 -14.37 4.60
CA GLN A 13 14.01 -14.80 4.37
C GLN A 13 14.54 -14.39 3.00
N GLU A 14 13.71 -14.44 1.96
CA GLU A 14 14.04 -13.95 0.62
C GLU A 14 14.00 -12.42 0.54
N GLY A 15 13.12 -11.76 1.29
CA GLY A 15 13.02 -10.30 1.40
C GLY A 15 14.21 -9.65 2.12
N SER A 16 15.09 -10.44 2.73
CA SER A 16 16.43 -10.01 3.16
C SER A 16 17.41 -9.85 1.99
N GLY A 17 16.95 -10.05 0.75
CA GLY A 17 17.71 -9.64 -0.44
C GLY A 17 18.12 -8.19 -0.28
N GLN A 18 19.43 -7.93 -0.19
CA GLN A 18 19.94 -6.60 -0.03
C GLN A 18 19.55 -5.76 -1.25
N LEU A 19 18.76 -4.71 -1.02
CA LEU A 19 18.58 -3.68 -2.03
C LEU A 19 19.96 -3.15 -2.43
N LEU A 20 20.10 -2.82 -3.70
CA LEU A 20 21.29 -2.08 -4.14
C LEU A 20 21.46 -0.86 -3.23
N PRO A 21 22.68 -0.57 -2.71
CA PRO A 21 22.88 0.50 -1.74
C PRO A 21 22.28 1.84 -2.19
N VAL A 22 22.43 2.20 -3.45
CA VAL A 22 21.87 3.43 -4.01
C VAL A 22 20.34 3.51 -3.92
N ILE A 23 19.64 2.37 -3.98
CA ILE A 23 18.20 2.32 -3.83
C ILE A 23 17.84 2.29 -2.34
N ALA A 24 18.64 1.58 -1.53
CA ALA A 24 18.39 1.46 -0.10
C ALA A 24 18.54 2.80 0.61
N ASP A 25 19.50 3.61 0.21
CA ASP A 25 19.80 4.91 0.81
C ASP A 25 18.72 5.96 0.48
N GLU A 26 18.11 5.85 -0.70
CA GLU A 26 17.04 6.75 -1.14
C GLU A 26 15.63 6.26 -0.77
N ALA A 27 15.47 5.01 -0.35
CA ALA A 27 14.18 4.45 0.01
C ALA A 27 13.68 5.05 1.32
N THR A 28 12.50 5.67 1.28
CA THR A 28 11.85 6.23 2.48
C THR A 28 11.27 5.15 3.39
N ALA A 29 10.87 4.01 2.82
CA ALA A 29 10.39 2.84 3.57
C ALA A 29 10.52 1.57 2.72
N ARG A 30 10.48 0.41 3.37
CA ARG A 30 10.55 -0.92 2.75
C ARG A 30 9.40 -1.78 3.24
N ALA A 31 8.86 -2.59 2.35
CA ALA A 31 7.78 -3.49 2.69
C ALA A 31 7.79 -4.76 1.84
N PRO A 32 7.37 -5.91 2.39
CA PRO A 32 7.19 -7.12 1.64
C PRO A 32 6.03 -6.99 0.63
N PHE A 33 6.05 -7.85 -0.37
CA PHE A 33 4.95 -7.94 -1.33
C PHE A 33 3.68 -8.47 -0.66
N ALA A 34 2.53 -7.97 -1.10
CA ALA A 34 1.27 -8.15 -0.39
C ALA A 34 0.47 -9.39 -0.79
N VAL A 35 0.83 -10.07 -1.89
CA VAL A 35 0.04 -11.18 -2.42
C VAL A 35 0.70 -12.53 -2.19
N PRO A 36 -0.09 -13.61 -2.00
CA PRO A 36 0.45 -14.95 -1.83
C PRO A 36 1.08 -15.47 -3.14
N LYS A 37 2.13 -16.27 -3.01
CA LYS A 37 2.65 -17.09 -4.13
C LYS A 37 1.72 -18.30 -4.32
N ALA A 38 0.65 -18.11 -5.05
CA ALA A 38 -0.36 -19.13 -5.34
C ALA A 38 -0.72 -19.11 -6.82
N ASP A 39 -1.19 -20.23 -7.35
CA ASP A 39 -1.58 -20.32 -8.77
C ASP A 39 -2.69 -19.33 -9.13
N ARG A 40 -3.55 -19.03 -8.16
CA ARG A 40 -4.62 -18.07 -8.34
C ARG A 40 -4.70 -17.11 -7.15
N VAL A 41 -4.61 -15.81 -7.42
CA VAL A 41 -4.62 -14.77 -6.40
C VAL A 41 -5.99 -14.12 -6.33
N ASN A 42 -6.63 -14.19 -5.15
CA ASN A 42 -7.91 -13.55 -4.86
C ASN A 42 -7.89 -12.72 -3.58
N HIS A 43 -6.76 -12.70 -2.87
CA HIS A 43 -6.60 -11.92 -1.64
C HIS A 43 -5.20 -11.34 -1.54
N TYR A 44 -5.03 -10.40 -0.60
CA TYR A 44 -3.75 -9.79 -0.25
C TYR A 44 -3.66 -9.59 1.26
N TRP A 45 -2.45 -9.38 1.75
CA TRP A 45 -2.22 -9.00 3.14
C TRP A 45 -1.93 -7.50 3.26
N THR A 46 -2.52 -6.90 4.27
CA THR A 46 -2.15 -5.55 4.71
C THR A 46 -0.98 -5.59 5.68
N PHE A 47 -1.00 -6.55 6.59
CA PHE A 47 0.06 -6.78 7.56
C PHE A 47 0.48 -8.24 7.53
N LYS A 48 1.72 -8.52 7.87
CA LYS A 48 2.26 -9.87 8.06
C LYS A 48 2.36 -10.16 9.55
N ALA A 49 1.31 -10.77 10.11
CA ALA A 49 1.23 -11.07 11.54
C ALA A 49 2.35 -12.01 12.02
N ASP A 50 2.74 -12.96 11.19
CA ASP A 50 3.84 -13.90 11.45
C ASP A 50 5.23 -13.25 11.42
N ALA A 51 5.32 -12.01 10.95
CA ALA A 51 6.52 -11.18 10.89
C ALA A 51 6.43 -9.95 11.81
N GLY A 52 5.68 -10.03 12.91
CA GLY A 52 5.53 -8.91 13.86
C GLY A 52 4.67 -7.77 13.33
N ASP A 53 3.59 -8.09 12.63
CA ASP A 53 2.67 -7.13 11.99
C ASP A 53 3.36 -6.19 11.00
N MET A 54 4.38 -6.70 10.29
CA MET A 54 5.09 -5.92 9.27
C MET A 54 4.11 -5.43 8.20
N PRO A 55 4.06 -4.10 7.91
CA PRO A 55 3.20 -3.55 6.89
C PRO A 55 3.65 -3.99 5.49
N THR A 56 2.71 -4.21 4.60
CA THR A 56 2.99 -4.50 3.18
C THR A 56 2.95 -3.25 2.31
N VAL A 57 3.41 -3.35 1.07
CA VAL A 57 3.46 -2.21 0.12
C VAL A 57 2.17 -1.40 0.04
N PRO A 58 0.95 -1.99 -0.06
CA PRO A 58 -0.30 -1.23 -0.06
C PRO A 58 -0.53 -0.38 1.20
N VAL A 59 -0.11 -0.86 2.37
CA VAL A 59 -0.24 -0.11 3.63
C VAL A 59 0.63 1.12 3.60
N LEU A 60 1.92 0.95 3.25
CA LEU A 60 2.84 2.08 3.15
C LEU A 60 2.38 3.08 2.09
N ALA A 61 1.94 2.60 0.92
CA ALA A 61 1.45 3.46 -0.16
C ALA A 61 0.24 4.30 0.29
N LEU A 62 -0.74 3.70 1.00
CA LEU A 62 -1.88 4.43 1.53
C LEU A 62 -1.45 5.41 2.63
N GLN A 63 -0.54 5.03 3.51
CA GLN A 63 -0.02 5.92 4.56
C GLN A 63 0.68 7.14 3.96
N PHE A 64 1.56 6.96 2.98
CA PHE A 64 2.21 8.07 2.28
C PHE A 64 1.19 8.98 1.58
N PHE A 65 0.24 8.39 0.89
CA PHE A 65 -0.82 9.15 0.21
C PHE A 65 -1.69 9.97 1.18
N SER A 66 -1.82 9.51 2.41
CA SER A 66 -2.66 10.13 3.44
C SER A 66 -1.90 11.03 4.43
N LEU A 67 -0.60 11.25 4.24
CA LEU A 67 0.16 12.22 5.07
C LEU A 67 -0.51 13.59 5.18
N PRO A 68 -1.15 14.17 4.15
CA PRO A 68 -1.85 15.44 4.27
C PRO A 68 -3.01 15.47 5.27
N VAL A 69 -3.52 14.32 5.71
CA VAL A 69 -4.57 14.22 6.74
C VAL A 69 -4.04 13.71 8.09
N TYR A 70 -2.73 13.55 8.23
CA TYR A 70 -2.14 13.03 9.46
C TYR A 70 -2.40 13.94 10.67
N GLU A 71 -2.29 15.26 10.52
CA GLU A 71 -2.62 16.22 11.56
C GLU A 71 -4.09 16.12 12.00
N ASP A 72 -5.01 15.97 11.05
CA ASP A 72 -6.42 15.75 11.34
C ASP A 72 -6.64 14.42 12.10
N LEU A 73 -5.89 13.37 11.77
CA LEU A 73 -5.91 12.09 12.48
C LEU A 73 -5.46 12.24 13.94
N ILE A 74 -4.33 12.91 14.18
CA ILE A 74 -3.82 13.15 15.55
C ILE A 74 -4.82 13.98 16.36
N ARG A 75 -5.39 15.05 15.76
CA ARG A 75 -6.42 15.85 16.40
C ARG A 75 -7.66 15.01 16.78
N LEU A 76 -8.10 14.16 15.89
CA LEU A 76 -9.23 13.26 16.09
C LEU A 76 -8.95 12.25 17.22
N LEU A 77 -7.80 11.59 17.19
CA LEU A 77 -7.37 10.69 18.27
C LEU A 77 -7.30 11.40 19.61
N ARG A 78 -6.71 12.60 19.66
CA ARG A 78 -6.61 13.41 20.89
C ARG A 78 -7.98 13.79 21.46
N SER A 79 -8.97 14.00 20.61
CA SER A 79 -10.34 14.31 21.06
C SER A 79 -11.06 13.10 21.68
N VAL A 80 -10.62 11.89 21.35
CA VAL A 80 -11.20 10.64 21.88
C VAL A 80 -10.40 10.13 23.06
N ASP A 81 -9.07 10.07 22.92
CA ASP A 81 -8.14 9.62 23.93
C ASP A 81 -6.78 10.34 23.79
N PRO A 82 -6.50 11.35 24.63
CA PRO A 82 -5.23 12.09 24.58
C PRO A 82 -4.00 11.20 24.80
N MET A 83 -4.07 10.20 25.65
CA MET A 83 -2.95 9.29 25.96
C MET A 83 -2.57 8.45 24.75
N VAL A 84 -3.54 8.07 23.94
CA VAL A 84 -3.32 7.37 22.68
C VAL A 84 -2.66 8.28 21.65
N ALA A 85 -3.10 9.53 21.55
CA ALA A 85 -2.53 10.48 20.60
C ALA A 85 -1.07 10.84 20.92
N GLU A 86 -0.67 10.81 22.19
CA GLU A 86 0.71 11.08 22.63
C GLU A 86 1.71 9.98 22.25
N GLN A 87 1.23 8.78 21.91
CA GLN A 87 2.09 7.69 21.44
C GLN A 87 2.58 7.90 20.00
N LEU A 88 1.94 8.79 19.26
CA LEU A 88 2.26 9.06 17.86
C LEU A 88 3.18 10.29 17.73
N PRO A 89 4.09 10.31 16.75
CA PRO A 89 4.93 11.47 16.52
C PRO A 89 4.11 12.71 16.16
N SER A 90 4.56 13.86 16.67
CA SER A 90 3.95 15.15 16.31
C SER A 90 4.11 15.42 14.82
N PRO A 91 3.07 15.98 14.16
CA PRO A 91 3.13 16.38 12.76
C PRO A 91 4.24 17.42 12.44
N GLU A 92 4.74 18.13 13.44
CA GLU A 92 5.79 19.13 13.31
C GLU A 92 7.20 18.55 13.11
N HIS A 93 7.38 17.26 13.39
CA HIS A 93 8.65 16.57 13.26
C HIS A 93 8.71 15.74 11.97
N LYS A 94 9.93 15.39 11.55
CA LYS A 94 10.11 14.42 10.47
C LYS A 94 9.44 13.10 10.87
N ILE A 95 8.42 12.71 10.12
CA ILE A 95 7.64 11.51 10.38
C ILE A 95 8.41 10.30 9.85
N ASP A 96 8.73 9.37 10.75
CA ASP A 96 9.10 8.02 10.36
C ASP A 96 7.81 7.23 10.08
N VAL A 97 7.58 6.96 8.80
CA VAL A 97 6.33 6.34 8.35
C VAL A 97 6.20 4.90 8.84
N GLU A 98 7.29 4.15 8.92
CA GLU A 98 7.26 2.77 9.42
C GLU A 98 6.86 2.73 10.90
N ASP A 99 7.44 3.60 11.72
CA ASP A 99 7.09 3.74 13.15
C ASP A 99 5.63 4.14 13.35
N VAL A 100 5.15 5.12 12.56
CA VAL A 100 3.74 5.54 12.60
C VAL A 100 2.80 4.40 12.25
N VAL A 101 3.10 3.66 11.20
CA VAL A 101 2.27 2.53 10.75
C VAL A 101 2.15 1.46 11.84
N LEU A 102 3.27 1.06 12.44
CA LEU A 102 3.28 0.06 13.50
C LEU A 102 2.53 0.53 14.75
N LYS A 103 2.71 1.79 15.15
CA LYS A 103 2.00 2.38 16.28
C LYS A 103 0.49 2.47 16.03
N LEU A 104 0.08 2.96 14.84
CA LEU A 104 -1.34 3.01 14.48
C LEU A 104 -1.97 1.61 14.45
N ARG A 105 -1.25 0.62 13.93
CA ARG A 105 -1.69 -0.77 13.96
C ARG A 105 -1.90 -1.25 15.38
N HIS A 106 -0.92 -1.05 16.26
CA HIS A 106 -1.00 -1.44 17.68
C HIS A 106 -2.15 -0.73 18.41
N ILE A 107 -2.36 0.55 18.16
CA ILE A 107 -3.41 1.37 18.78
C ILE A 107 -4.81 0.92 18.35
N LEU A 108 -5.02 0.65 17.07
CA LEU A 108 -6.36 0.45 16.52
C LEU A 108 -6.76 -1.03 16.43
N TRP A 109 -5.78 -1.94 16.28
CA TRP A 109 -6.02 -3.36 16.23
C TRP A 109 -6.48 -3.90 17.58
N GLY A 110 -7.60 -4.60 17.60
CA GLY A 110 -8.13 -5.17 18.83
C GLY A 110 -8.87 -4.21 19.77
N HIS A 111 -9.02 -2.93 19.38
CA HIS A 111 -9.71 -1.90 20.16
C HIS A 111 -10.99 -1.36 19.49
N PRO A 112 -12.02 -2.20 19.28
CA PRO A 112 -13.20 -1.83 18.50
C PRO A 112 -13.99 -0.66 19.13
N GLN A 113 -13.96 -0.52 20.47
CA GLN A 113 -14.62 0.60 21.15
C GLN A 113 -13.93 1.93 20.83
N LEU A 114 -12.60 1.97 20.85
CA LEU A 114 -11.84 3.16 20.46
C LEU A 114 -12.15 3.53 19.01
N VAL A 115 -12.11 2.55 18.10
CA VAL A 115 -12.44 2.74 16.68
C VAL A 115 -13.85 3.30 16.51
N GLN A 116 -14.83 2.79 17.22
CA GLN A 116 -16.20 3.30 17.20
C GLN A 116 -16.29 4.75 17.66
N HIS A 117 -15.61 5.12 18.76
CA HIS A 117 -15.59 6.49 19.24
C HIS A 117 -14.93 7.43 18.23
N ILE A 118 -13.85 7.00 17.59
CA ILE A 118 -13.18 7.77 16.54
C ILE A 118 -14.15 8.02 15.36
N TYR A 119 -14.90 7.02 14.90
CA TYR A 119 -15.88 7.20 13.84
C TYR A 119 -17.02 8.17 14.22
N VAL A 120 -17.48 8.11 15.48
CA VAL A 120 -18.50 9.04 15.99
C VAL A 120 -17.98 10.48 15.91
N GLN A 121 -16.76 10.73 16.37
CA GLN A 121 -16.15 12.05 16.33
C GLN A 121 -15.85 12.50 14.89
N LEU A 122 -15.33 11.64 14.05
CA LEU A 122 -15.07 11.92 12.63
C LEU A 122 -16.35 12.39 11.91
N ASN A 123 -17.47 11.74 12.18
CA ASN A 123 -18.74 12.12 11.54
C ASN A 123 -19.27 13.47 12.08
N ARG A 124 -19.07 13.78 13.36
CA ARG A 124 -19.52 15.02 14.00
C ARG A 124 -18.67 16.23 13.64
N ASP A 125 -17.39 16.03 13.36
CA ASP A 125 -16.47 17.15 13.06
C ASP A 125 -16.82 17.77 11.72
N SER A 126 -17.43 18.96 11.78
CA SER A 126 -17.80 19.75 10.59
C SER A 126 -16.62 20.47 9.95
N ALA A 127 -15.49 20.60 10.65
CA ALA A 127 -14.28 21.26 10.13
C ALA A 127 -13.53 20.36 9.13
N ILE A 128 -13.73 19.05 9.17
CA ILE A 128 -13.10 18.10 8.26
C ILE A 128 -13.96 17.96 6.99
N SER A 129 -13.36 18.26 5.83
CA SER A 129 -14.06 18.12 4.54
C SER A 129 -14.43 16.64 4.26
N THR A 130 -15.44 16.43 3.41
CA THR A 130 -15.90 15.09 3.02
C THR A 130 -14.76 14.22 2.43
N ALA A 131 -13.87 14.83 1.63
CA ALA A 131 -12.72 14.12 1.05
C ALA A 131 -11.76 13.65 2.13
N LYS A 132 -11.41 14.50 3.09
CA LYS A 132 -10.56 14.16 4.23
C LYS A 132 -11.21 13.12 5.12
N LYS A 133 -12.53 13.20 5.38
CA LYS A 133 -13.28 12.17 6.13
C LYS A 133 -13.18 10.79 5.48
N LYS A 134 -13.31 10.69 4.16
CA LYS A 134 -13.15 9.43 3.43
C LYS A 134 -11.73 8.87 3.59
N MET A 135 -10.71 9.72 3.51
CA MET A 135 -9.32 9.31 3.68
C MET A 135 -9.04 8.82 5.11
N LEU A 136 -9.49 9.56 6.12
CA LEU A 136 -9.37 9.18 7.53
C LEU A 136 -10.11 7.87 7.82
N ALA A 137 -11.31 7.71 7.29
CA ALA A 137 -12.08 6.47 7.43
C ALA A 137 -11.35 5.27 6.79
N ALA A 138 -10.72 5.47 5.63
CA ALA A 138 -9.92 4.42 4.97
C ALA A 138 -8.71 4.02 5.82
N LEU A 139 -7.99 5.00 6.40
CA LEU A 139 -6.87 4.74 7.31
C LEU A 139 -7.30 3.99 8.57
N ILE A 140 -8.34 4.47 9.25
CA ILE A 140 -8.86 3.83 10.48
C ILE A 140 -9.25 2.38 10.19
N ASN A 141 -9.97 2.16 9.07
CA ASN A 141 -10.37 0.83 8.66
C ASN A 141 -9.17 -0.07 8.35
N LEU A 142 -8.15 0.45 7.64
CA LEU A 142 -6.93 -0.29 7.33
C LEU A 142 -6.26 -0.84 8.59
N TYR A 143 -6.08 0.02 9.60
CA TYR A 143 -5.37 -0.34 10.82
C TYR A 143 -6.22 -1.19 11.80
N ALA A 144 -7.54 -1.04 11.78
CA ALA A 144 -8.45 -1.77 12.65
C ALA A 144 -8.90 -3.13 12.09
N SER A 145 -8.72 -3.37 10.79
CA SER A 145 -9.22 -4.58 10.13
C SER A 145 -8.26 -5.76 10.23
N HIS A 146 -8.76 -6.94 9.87
CA HIS A 146 -7.91 -8.14 9.73
C HIS A 146 -6.82 -7.92 8.67
N GLU A 147 -5.74 -8.67 8.79
CA GLU A 147 -4.59 -8.57 7.89
C GLU A 147 -4.86 -9.08 6.47
N LYS A 148 -5.86 -9.98 6.31
CA LYS A 148 -6.19 -10.61 5.02
C LYS A 148 -7.45 -10.01 4.43
N HIS A 149 -7.35 -9.52 3.18
CA HIS A 149 -8.46 -8.93 2.44
C HIS A 149 -8.60 -9.54 1.05
N TYR A 150 -9.84 -9.64 0.57
CA TYR A 150 -10.08 -10.00 -0.83
C TYR A 150 -9.70 -8.86 -1.76
N LEU A 151 -9.12 -9.22 -2.91
CA LEU A 151 -8.83 -8.27 -3.97
C LEU A 151 -10.13 -7.83 -4.66
N ASN A 152 -10.31 -6.52 -4.72
CA ASN A 152 -11.34 -5.92 -5.55
C ASN A 152 -10.71 -5.53 -6.91
N PHE A 153 -10.81 -6.41 -7.88
CA PHE A 153 -10.23 -6.18 -9.19
C PHE A 153 -10.99 -5.09 -9.94
N TYR A 154 -10.27 -4.10 -10.43
CA TYR A 154 -10.84 -3.00 -11.22
C TYR A 154 -11.25 -3.39 -12.63
N GLY A 155 -10.84 -4.54 -13.12
CA GLY A 155 -11.15 -5.03 -14.45
C GLY A 155 -10.01 -5.80 -15.11
N PRO A 156 -10.13 -6.12 -16.39
CA PRO A 156 -9.12 -6.83 -17.16
C PRO A 156 -7.84 -6.00 -17.33
N PRO A 157 -6.78 -6.56 -17.92
CA PRO A 157 -5.56 -5.83 -18.22
C PRO A 157 -5.82 -4.48 -18.90
N ARG A 158 -5.08 -3.44 -18.52
CA ARG A 158 -5.19 -2.05 -18.98
C ARG A 158 -6.40 -1.25 -18.46
N SER A 159 -7.13 -1.76 -17.47
CA SER A 159 -8.15 -0.98 -16.75
C SER A 159 -7.55 0.16 -15.91
N ILE A 160 -6.26 0.06 -15.55
CA ILE A 160 -5.49 1.12 -14.89
C ILE A 160 -4.56 1.75 -15.94
N THR A 161 -4.44 3.07 -15.91
CA THR A 161 -3.54 3.80 -16.81
C THR A 161 -2.12 3.28 -16.68
N THR A 162 -1.59 2.75 -17.76
CA THR A 162 -0.23 2.21 -17.83
C THR A 162 0.57 3.05 -18.81
N VAL A 163 1.76 3.48 -18.38
CA VAL A 163 2.66 4.34 -19.18
C VAL A 163 3.97 3.60 -19.36
N PRO A 164 4.42 3.37 -20.60
CA PRO A 164 5.73 2.78 -20.85
C PRO A 164 6.86 3.65 -20.27
N TYR A 165 7.83 3.01 -19.61
CA TYR A 165 8.90 3.70 -18.91
C TYR A 165 9.71 4.65 -19.79
N TYR A 166 9.93 4.29 -21.08
CA TYR A 166 10.64 5.16 -22.03
C TYR A 166 9.91 6.49 -22.27
N GLN A 167 8.58 6.55 -22.16
CA GLN A 167 7.80 7.79 -22.29
C GLN A 167 7.98 8.69 -21.07
N VAL A 168 8.27 8.11 -19.92
CA VAL A 168 8.57 8.88 -18.69
C VAL A 168 9.97 9.50 -18.79
N LEU A 169 10.95 8.73 -19.29
CA LEU A 169 12.34 9.19 -19.41
C LEU A 169 12.52 10.22 -20.53
N ASN A 170 11.81 10.09 -21.61
CA ASN A 170 11.93 11.00 -22.76
C ASN A 170 10.55 11.41 -23.30
N PRO A 171 9.86 12.32 -22.60
CA PRO A 171 8.49 12.72 -22.95
C PRO A 171 8.35 13.44 -24.32
N GLY A 172 9.44 13.76 -24.98
CA GLY A 172 9.48 14.39 -26.31
C GLY A 172 10.15 13.56 -27.41
N GLY A 173 10.71 12.41 -27.09
CA GLY A 173 11.49 11.60 -28.02
C GLY A 173 10.83 10.27 -28.39
N TYR A 174 10.58 10.05 -29.64
CA TYR A 174 9.98 8.88 -30.29
C TYR A 174 8.46 8.87 -30.41
N SER A 175 7.89 9.83 -31.10
CA SER A 175 6.58 9.67 -31.71
C SER A 175 6.72 9.06 -33.11
N VAL A 176 6.63 7.74 -33.23
CA VAL A 176 6.43 7.06 -34.53
C VAL A 176 4.98 7.19 -34.99
N GLU A 177 4.08 7.57 -34.12
CA GLU A 177 2.70 7.91 -34.48
C GLU A 177 2.31 9.25 -33.85
N ARG A 178 1.71 10.12 -34.67
CA ARG A 178 1.13 11.42 -34.33
C ARG A 178 -0.10 11.29 -33.39
N SER A 179 0.02 10.63 -32.28
CA SER A 179 -1.00 10.67 -31.23
C SER A 179 -0.45 11.51 -30.08
N VAL A 180 -1.11 12.64 -29.93
CA VAL A 180 -1.01 13.66 -28.87
C VAL A 180 -0.10 13.22 -27.72
N SER A 181 1.06 13.85 -27.57
CA SER A 181 1.96 13.66 -26.42
C SER A 181 1.27 14.19 -25.16
N HIS A 182 0.41 13.39 -24.56
CA HIS A 182 -0.14 13.70 -23.25
C HIS A 182 1.01 13.50 -22.27
N ARG A 183 1.61 14.60 -21.85
CA ARG A 183 2.53 14.61 -20.73
C ARG A 183 1.79 14.01 -19.54
N VAL A 184 2.22 12.85 -19.07
CA VAL A 184 1.57 12.19 -17.92
C VAL A 184 1.85 13.02 -16.69
N ASP A 185 0.80 13.48 -16.06
CA ASP A 185 0.88 14.16 -14.78
C ASP A 185 0.80 13.12 -13.65
N PHE A 186 1.89 13.00 -12.89
CA PHE A 186 2.01 12.10 -11.75
C PHE A 186 1.67 12.77 -10.41
N LYS A 187 1.37 14.09 -10.44
CA LYS A 187 1.04 14.82 -9.23
C LYS A 187 -0.20 14.21 -8.54
N ASP A 188 -0.13 14.07 -7.24
CA ASP A 188 -1.20 13.54 -6.38
C ASP A 188 -1.65 12.12 -6.77
N LYS A 189 -0.74 11.30 -7.31
CA LYS A 189 -1.00 9.92 -7.71
C LYS A 189 -0.03 8.96 -7.02
N VAL A 190 -0.50 7.76 -6.75
CA VAL A 190 0.35 6.62 -6.42
C VAL A 190 0.79 5.99 -7.74
N VAL A 191 2.09 5.85 -7.93
CA VAL A 191 2.69 5.29 -9.15
C VAL A 191 3.40 4.00 -8.80
N PHE A 192 3.02 2.92 -9.48
CA PHE A 192 3.70 1.65 -9.39
C PHE A 192 4.63 1.50 -10.58
N VAL A 193 5.90 1.19 -10.31
CA VAL A 193 6.89 0.87 -11.33
C VAL A 193 7.15 -0.62 -11.27
N GLY A 194 6.98 -1.29 -12.40
CA GLY A 194 7.16 -2.74 -12.49
C GLY A 194 7.55 -3.17 -13.89
N PHE A 195 8.09 -4.37 -14.01
CA PHE A 195 8.38 -4.98 -15.30
C PHE A 195 7.09 -5.53 -15.91
N SER A 196 6.87 -5.26 -17.18
CA SER A 196 5.76 -5.81 -17.96
C SER A 196 6.25 -6.07 -19.39
N GLY A 197 6.79 -7.24 -19.64
CA GLY A 197 7.30 -7.65 -20.94
C GLY A 197 6.68 -8.95 -21.44
N ALA A 198 6.52 -9.09 -22.75
CA ALA A 198 6.05 -10.33 -23.39
C ALA A 198 7.11 -11.45 -23.36
N THR A 199 8.38 -11.08 -23.21
CA THR A 199 9.50 -12.02 -23.06
C THR A 199 9.99 -11.91 -21.61
N GLN A 200 9.68 -12.92 -20.83
CA GLN A 200 10.20 -12.99 -19.47
C GLN A 200 11.62 -13.57 -19.51
N PRO A 201 12.60 -12.91 -18.88
CA PRO A 201 13.85 -13.59 -18.58
C PRO A 201 13.54 -14.76 -17.66
N GLU A 202 14.27 -15.85 -17.80
CA GLU A 202 14.13 -17.12 -17.09
C GLU A 202 13.68 -16.95 -15.62
N GLN A 203 12.36 -17.09 -15.39
CA GLN A 203 11.73 -16.85 -14.08
C GLN A 203 11.35 -18.15 -13.38
N ASP A 204 12.22 -19.17 -13.46
CA ASP A 204 11.97 -20.42 -12.75
C ASP A 204 12.00 -20.25 -11.22
N ILE A 205 12.52 -19.14 -10.70
CA ILE A 205 12.73 -18.93 -9.27
C ILE A 205 11.76 -17.88 -8.67
N VAL A 206 11.39 -16.83 -9.40
CA VAL A 206 10.49 -15.77 -8.91
C VAL A 206 9.41 -15.49 -9.96
N ARG A 207 8.19 -15.99 -9.71
CA ARG A 207 7.04 -15.63 -10.54
C ARG A 207 6.46 -14.29 -10.07
N ASP A 208 6.46 -13.30 -10.97
CA ASP A 208 5.74 -12.03 -10.79
C ASP A 208 4.37 -12.05 -11.48
N ASP A 209 4.04 -13.15 -12.14
CA ASP A 209 2.77 -13.35 -12.83
C ASP A 209 1.82 -14.17 -11.97
N TYR A 210 0.61 -13.66 -11.81
CA TYR A 210 -0.42 -14.27 -11.00
C TYR A 210 -1.71 -14.43 -11.80
N HIS A 211 -2.28 -15.62 -11.77
CA HIS A 211 -3.62 -15.82 -12.29
C HIS A 211 -4.64 -15.10 -11.42
N THR A 212 -5.55 -14.38 -12.05
CA THR A 212 -6.65 -13.66 -11.42
C THR A 212 -7.98 -14.16 -11.98
N VAL A 213 -9.08 -13.56 -11.57
CA VAL A 213 -10.42 -13.84 -12.14
C VAL A 213 -10.54 -13.45 -13.61
N PHE A 214 -9.62 -12.63 -14.12
CA PHE A 214 -9.55 -12.19 -15.52
C PHE A 214 -8.54 -12.96 -16.35
N SER A 215 -7.80 -13.89 -15.77
CA SER A 215 -6.86 -14.73 -16.51
C SER A 215 -7.62 -15.77 -17.33
N ASN A 216 -7.17 -16.01 -18.55
CA ASN A 216 -7.73 -17.07 -19.38
C ASN A 216 -7.49 -18.43 -18.69
N PRO A 217 -8.50 -19.32 -18.59
CA PRO A 217 -8.33 -20.65 -18.03
C PRO A 217 -7.30 -21.52 -18.77
N ASP A 218 -7.01 -21.21 -20.02
CA ASP A 218 -6.08 -21.96 -20.89
C ASP A 218 -4.63 -21.42 -20.85
N GLY A 219 -4.33 -20.47 -19.99
CA GLY A 219 -3.01 -19.86 -19.82
C GLY A 219 -3.00 -18.33 -19.85
N LEU A 220 -1.86 -17.77 -19.49
CA LEU A 220 -1.59 -16.31 -19.60
C LEU A 220 -1.36 -15.90 -21.04
#